data_409288ec9c06ec65d5686cda441d08ca
#
_entry.id   409288ec9c06ec65d5686cda441d08ca
#
_cell.length_a   1.000
_cell.length_b   1.000
_cell.length_c   1.000
_cell.angle_alpha   90.00
_cell.angle_beta   90.00
_cell.angle_gamma   90.00
#
_symmetry.space_group_name_H-M   'P 1'
#
loop_
_entity.id
_entity.type
_entity.pdbx_description
1 polymer ?
#
loop_
_entity_poly.entity_id
_entity_poly.type
_entity_poly.pdbx_seq_one_letter_code
_entity_poly.pdbx_strand_id
1 'polypeptide(L)'
;CLSEIFERAVKREILEGEMALPDVPQDVLAKYPGIVAGIEALEAQGFPVLVKDASLGGVYPVMCVTLMNPRTGGVFASFGAHPRMEVALERSLTELLQGRSFEGLNDLPAPTFISNAVTEPNNFVEHFIDSSGIVSWRFFSAQADHDFVAWDFSAQGNDATAKEAATLFGILQAMGKEAYVAVHDQLGATACRILVPGYSEVYPVDDLIWDNTNKALLFRADVLNLHRLDDEALEALLDRLENNELDDYLDVATLIGIEFDDNTVWGQLTVMELKLLIHLALQQLEEAHELVGAFLQYNDNTVERRLFYQALNVVLEVTLGEDLALEDYVVNFRRMFGDERMDAAIGSVDGSVRFHGLTPTSLQLETLDRHQRLLDSYKKLHAARAQAAAKQ
;
A
#
# COMPACT_ATOMS: atom_id res chain seq x y z
N CYS A 1 0.77 -7.13 -19.51
CA CYS A 1 1.83 -6.12 -19.21
C CYS A 1 1.87 -5.00 -20.25
N LEU A 2 2.16 -5.28 -21.55
CA LEU A 2 2.29 -4.23 -22.57
C LEU A 2 1.03 -3.39 -22.72
N SER A 3 -0.15 -4.01 -22.80
CA SER A 3 -1.41 -3.28 -22.89
C SER A 3 -1.60 -2.33 -21.72
N GLU A 4 -1.28 -2.77 -20.50
CA GLU A 4 -1.35 -1.95 -19.30
C GLU A 4 -0.39 -0.75 -19.35
N ILE A 5 0.81 -0.93 -19.89
CA ILE A 5 1.75 0.18 -20.09
C ILE A 5 1.17 1.24 -21.04
N PHE A 6 0.58 0.81 -22.16
CA PHE A 6 -0.09 1.74 -23.08
C PHE A 6 -1.28 2.43 -22.44
N GLU A 7 -2.14 1.68 -21.74
CA GLU A 7 -3.31 2.22 -21.05
C GLU A 7 -2.91 3.37 -20.11
N ARG A 8 -1.94 3.11 -19.23
CA ARG A 8 -1.50 4.07 -18.23
C ARG A 8 -0.77 5.27 -18.84
N ALA A 9 0.13 5.03 -19.78
CA ALA A 9 0.90 6.11 -20.41
C ALA A 9 -0.02 7.02 -21.24
N VAL A 10 -0.94 6.45 -22.03
CA VAL A 10 -1.90 7.21 -22.83
C VAL A 10 -2.90 7.94 -21.94
N LYS A 11 -3.40 7.30 -20.89
CA LYS A 11 -4.25 7.95 -19.88
C LYS A 11 -3.56 9.17 -19.28
N ARG A 12 -2.29 9.05 -18.90
CA ARG A 12 -1.49 10.16 -18.40
C ARG A 12 -1.39 11.29 -19.42
N GLU A 13 -1.04 10.98 -20.67
CA GLU A 13 -0.89 11.96 -21.76
C GLU A 13 -2.20 12.73 -22.00
N ILE A 14 -3.34 12.03 -21.99
CA ILE A 14 -4.68 12.63 -22.16
C ILE A 14 -5.00 13.57 -21.00
N LEU A 15 -4.73 13.18 -19.78
CA LEU A 15 -5.01 13.97 -18.57
C LEU A 15 -4.09 15.19 -18.48
N GLU A 16 -2.78 15.03 -18.69
CA GLU A 16 -1.81 16.13 -18.69
C GLU A 16 -2.10 17.16 -19.79
N GLY A 17 -2.50 16.67 -20.98
CA GLY A 17 -2.87 17.52 -22.11
C GLY A 17 -4.27 18.09 -22.03
N GLU A 18 -5.08 17.68 -21.04
CA GLU A 18 -6.52 17.99 -20.97
C GLU A 18 -7.23 17.77 -22.32
N MET A 19 -6.92 16.65 -22.98
CA MET A 19 -7.35 16.39 -24.34
C MET A 19 -8.84 16.11 -24.44
N ALA A 20 -9.46 16.63 -25.49
CA ALA A 20 -10.82 16.30 -25.91
C ALA A 20 -10.80 15.05 -26.80
N LEU A 21 -11.45 13.96 -26.36
CA LEU A 21 -11.48 12.71 -27.11
C LEU A 21 -12.71 12.61 -28.00
N PRO A 22 -12.59 12.03 -29.22
CA PRO A 22 -13.73 11.80 -30.09
C PRO A 22 -14.64 10.69 -29.57
N ASP A 23 -15.93 10.83 -29.81
CA ASP A 23 -16.89 9.78 -29.54
C ASP A 23 -16.71 8.62 -30.53
N VAL A 24 -16.89 7.38 -30.05
CA VAL A 24 -16.95 6.21 -30.94
C VAL A 24 -18.30 6.21 -31.68
N PRO A 25 -18.31 6.17 -33.03
CA PRO A 25 -19.56 6.17 -33.79
C PRO A 25 -20.47 4.98 -33.44
N GLN A 26 -21.77 5.22 -33.40
CA GLN A 26 -22.77 4.20 -33.03
C GLN A 26 -22.76 2.98 -33.96
N ASP A 27 -22.50 3.15 -35.25
CA ASP A 27 -22.37 2.05 -36.21
C ASP A 27 -21.13 1.17 -35.97
N VAL A 28 -20.11 1.72 -35.28
CA VAL A 28 -18.94 0.98 -34.81
C VAL A 28 -19.27 0.19 -33.56
N LEU A 29 -19.90 0.83 -32.55
CA LEU A 29 -20.34 0.16 -31.33
C LEU A 29 -21.34 -0.96 -31.59
N ALA A 30 -22.23 -0.79 -32.54
CA ALA A 30 -23.21 -1.80 -32.91
C ALA A 30 -22.60 -3.15 -33.37
N LYS A 31 -21.30 -3.16 -33.71
CA LYS A 31 -20.58 -4.40 -34.04
C LYS A 31 -20.27 -5.25 -32.78
N TYR A 32 -20.42 -4.69 -31.61
CA TYR A 32 -20.07 -5.30 -30.31
C TYR A 32 -21.30 -5.38 -29.38
N PRO A 33 -22.25 -6.30 -29.65
CA PRO A 33 -23.53 -6.35 -28.96
C PRO A 33 -23.43 -6.54 -27.45
N GLY A 34 -22.37 -7.21 -26.95
CA GLY A 34 -22.11 -7.35 -25.52
C GLY A 34 -21.77 -6.02 -24.85
N ILE A 35 -21.01 -5.17 -25.53
CA ILE A 35 -20.65 -3.82 -25.06
C ILE A 35 -21.90 -2.94 -25.02
N VAL A 36 -22.69 -2.96 -26.10
CA VAL A 36 -23.95 -2.19 -26.17
C VAL A 36 -24.90 -2.59 -25.03
N ALA A 37 -25.11 -3.90 -24.81
CA ALA A 37 -25.94 -4.38 -23.71
C ALA A 37 -25.44 -3.93 -22.32
N GLY A 38 -24.14 -3.90 -22.12
CA GLY A 38 -23.54 -3.39 -20.88
C GLY A 38 -23.77 -1.89 -20.66
N ILE A 39 -23.64 -1.09 -21.72
CA ILE A 39 -23.95 0.35 -21.71
C ILE A 39 -25.42 0.58 -21.40
N GLU A 40 -26.33 -0.09 -22.11
CA GLU A 40 -27.79 0.01 -21.90
C GLU A 40 -28.16 -0.36 -20.45
N ALA A 41 -27.52 -1.37 -19.87
CA ALA A 41 -27.75 -1.76 -18.48
C ALA A 41 -27.37 -0.65 -17.48
N LEU A 42 -26.24 0.07 -17.69
CA LEU A 42 -25.84 1.19 -16.87
C LEU A 42 -26.77 2.40 -17.06
N GLU A 43 -27.14 2.70 -18.28
CA GLU A 43 -28.07 3.79 -18.60
C GLU A 43 -29.48 3.54 -18.02
N ALA A 44 -29.94 2.28 -18.00
CA ALA A 44 -31.19 1.89 -17.34
C ALA A 44 -31.17 2.14 -15.81
N GLN A 45 -29.97 2.20 -15.19
CA GLN A 45 -29.78 2.58 -13.78
C GLN A 45 -29.69 4.12 -13.58
N GLY A 46 -29.77 4.89 -14.67
CA GLY A 46 -29.73 6.34 -14.65
C GLY A 46 -28.32 6.94 -14.74
N PHE A 47 -27.33 6.19 -15.22
CA PHE A 47 -25.97 6.64 -15.43
C PHE A 47 -25.68 6.75 -16.94
N PRO A 48 -25.70 7.94 -17.55
CA PRO A 48 -25.26 8.13 -18.92
C PRO A 48 -23.85 7.64 -19.14
N VAL A 49 -23.63 6.95 -20.26
CA VAL A 49 -22.30 6.38 -20.61
C VAL A 49 -21.86 6.97 -21.96
N LEU A 50 -20.61 7.44 -22.02
CA LEU A 50 -19.98 7.85 -23.26
C LEU A 50 -18.80 6.94 -23.55
N VAL A 51 -18.67 6.52 -24.79
CA VAL A 51 -17.52 5.73 -25.27
C VAL A 51 -16.64 6.63 -26.12
N LYS A 52 -15.39 6.81 -25.66
CA LYS A 52 -14.41 7.68 -26.28
C LYS A 52 -13.24 6.88 -26.88
N ASP A 53 -12.77 7.30 -28.04
CA ASP A 53 -11.56 6.77 -28.62
C ASP A 53 -10.34 7.43 -27.99
N ALA A 54 -9.58 6.67 -27.22
CA ALA A 54 -8.34 7.09 -26.57
C ALA A 54 -7.10 6.64 -27.36
N SER A 55 -7.25 6.24 -28.61
CA SER A 55 -6.14 5.76 -29.45
C SER A 55 -5.21 6.86 -29.94
N LEU A 56 -5.53 8.11 -29.71
CA LEU A 56 -4.83 9.31 -30.21
C LEU A 56 -4.61 9.25 -31.75
N GLY A 57 -5.73 9.09 -32.48
CA GLY A 57 -5.72 8.99 -33.92
C GLY A 57 -5.31 7.62 -34.47
N GLY A 58 -5.60 6.55 -33.75
CA GLY A 58 -5.33 5.15 -34.13
C GLY A 58 -3.89 4.70 -33.90
N VAL A 59 -3.11 5.45 -33.09
CA VAL A 59 -1.71 5.12 -32.79
C VAL A 59 -1.60 4.06 -31.68
N TYR A 60 -2.47 4.13 -30.69
CA TYR A 60 -2.41 3.27 -29.51
C TYR A 60 -3.66 2.39 -29.37
N PRO A 61 -3.53 1.17 -28.83
CA PRO A 61 -4.65 0.25 -28.66
C PRO A 61 -5.48 0.55 -27.40
N VAL A 62 -5.93 1.79 -27.22
CA VAL A 62 -6.55 2.28 -25.98
C VAL A 62 -7.94 2.82 -26.26
N MET A 63 -8.90 2.46 -25.42
CA MET A 63 -10.27 2.97 -25.39
C MET A 63 -10.58 3.58 -24.04
N CYS A 64 -11.60 4.44 -23.98
CA CYS A 64 -12.09 4.99 -22.73
C CYS A 64 -13.63 4.89 -22.69
N VAL A 65 -14.16 4.47 -21.54
CA VAL A 65 -15.59 4.52 -21.25
C VAL A 65 -15.78 5.43 -20.05
N THR A 66 -16.65 6.44 -20.18
CA THR A 66 -17.00 7.35 -19.09
C THR A 66 -18.40 7.12 -18.62
N LEU A 67 -18.58 7.13 -17.31
CA LEU A 67 -19.87 7.08 -16.65
C LEU A 67 -20.13 8.43 -15.96
N MET A 68 -21.33 8.98 -16.19
CA MET A 68 -21.76 10.21 -15.56
C MET A 68 -22.82 9.94 -14.50
N ASN A 69 -22.74 10.64 -13.36
CA ASN A 69 -23.77 10.58 -12.34
C ASN A 69 -24.57 11.90 -12.30
N PRO A 70 -25.77 11.97 -12.93
CA PRO A 70 -26.56 13.20 -12.96
C PRO A 70 -27.07 13.69 -11.59
N ARG A 71 -27.03 12.83 -10.58
CA ARG A 71 -27.49 13.16 -9.21
C ARG A 71 -26.47 13.99 -8.46
N THR A 72 -25.18 13.78 -8.74
CA THR A 72 -24.07 14.43 -8.02
C THR A 72 -23.22 15.29 -8.92
N GLY A 73 -23.32 15.13 -10.24
CA GLY A 73 -22.44 15.75 -11.24
C GLY A 73 -21.09 15.03 -11.38
N GLY A 74 -20.87 13.94 -10.63
CA GLY A 74 -19.63 13.18 -10.67
C GLY A 74 -19.43 12.42 -11.97
N VAL A 75 -18.17 12.21 -12.34
CA VAL A 75 -17.78 11.48 -13.55
C VAL A 75 -16.69 10.47 -13.23
N PHE A 76 -16.77 9.32 -13.87
CA PHE A 76 -15.78 8.27 -13.82
C PHE A 76 -15.26 7.97 -15.23
N ALA A 77 -13.95 8.04 -15.46
CA ALA A 77 -13.33 7.76 -16.74
C ALA A 77 -12.44 6.52 -16.60
N SER A 78 -12.90 5.39 -17.14
CA SER A 78 -12.19 4.13 -17.19
C SER A 78 -11.51 3.96 -18.53
N PHE A 79 -10.25 3.55 -18.53
CA PHE A 79 -9.46 3.26 -19.71
C PHE A 79 -9.23 1.76 -19.81
N GLY A 80 -9.04 1.27 -21.03
CA GLY A 80 -8.73 -0.12 -21.27
C GLY A 80 -7.91 -0.27 -22.55
N ALA A 81 -6.88 -1.07 -22.52
CA ALA A 81 -6.02 -1.33 -23.65
C ALA A 81 -5.96 -2.80 -24.02
N HIS A 82 -6.05 -3.09 -25.31
CA HIS A 82 -5.86 -4.41 -25.88
C HIS A 82 -5.69 -4.31 -27.41
N PRO A 83 -4.90 -5.19 -28.07
CA PRO A 83 -4.77 -5.20 -29.52
C PRO A 83 -6.11 -5.32 -30.29
N ARG A 84 -7.14 -5.93 -29.70
CA ARG A 84 -8.51 -5.96 -30.22
C ARG A 84 -9.36 -4.89 -29.58
N MET A 85 -9.98 -4.02 -30.36
CA MET A 85 -10.82 -2.93 -29.88
C MET A 85 -11.96 -3.43 -28.99
N GLU A 86 -12.61 -4.56 -29.35
CA GLU A 86 -13.68 -5.16 -28.56
C GLU A 86 -13.24 -5.46 -27.12
N VAL A 87 -12.04 -6.05 -26.95
CA VAL A 87 -11.51 -6.39 -25.63
C VAL A 87 -11.07 -5.14 -24.87
N ALA A 88 -10.53 -4.12 -25.56
CA ALA A 88 -10.21 -2.83 -24.93
C ALA A 88 -11.49 -2.16 -24.38
N LEU A 89 -12.58 -2.17 -25.14
CA LEU A 89 -13.90 -1.68 -24.71
C LEU A 89 -14.47 -2.49 -23.55
N GLU A 90 -14.40 -3.83 -23.62
CA GLU A 90 -14.87 -4.72 -22.56
C GLU A 90 -14.12 -4.44 -21.25
N ARG A 91 -12.80 -4.30 -21.30
CA ARG A 91 -11.98 -3.93 -20.14
C ARG A 91 -12.41 -2.58 -19.55
N SER A 92 -12.50 -1.54 -20.39
CA SER A 92 -12.93 -0.21 -19.94
C SER A 92 -14.32 -0.25 -19.29
N LEU A 93 -15.25 -1.03 -19.83
CA LEU A 93 -16.61 -1.14 -19.30
C LEU A 93 -16.67 -1.93 -17.98
N THR A 94 -15.95 -3.05 -17.89
CA THR A 94 -15.96 -3.90 -16.68
C THR A 94 -15.23 -3.26 -15.52
N GLU A 95 -14.22 -2.44 -15.77
CA GLU A 95 -13.47 -1.71 -14.74
C GLU A 95 -14.28 -0.55 -14.11
N LEU A 96 -15.35 -0.06 -14.76
CA LEU A 96 -16.23 0.98 -14.20
C LEU A 96 -16.79 0.63 -12.82
N LEU A 97 -17.08 -0.66 -12.58
CA LEU A 97 -17.69 -1.14 -11.34
C LEU A 97 -16.75 -2.05 -10.53
N GLN A 98 -15.50 -2.19 -10.92
CA GLN A 98 -14.56 -3.04 -10.21
C GLN A 98 -14.35 -2.52 -8.77
N GLY A 99 -14.74 -3.36 -7.80
CA GLY A 99 -14.64 -3.01 -6.38
C GLY A 99 -15.65 -1.97 -5.89
N ARG A 100 -16.64 -1.59 -6.71
CA ARG A 100 -17.65 -0.57 -6.36
C ARG A 100 -19.07 -1.09 -6.51
N SER A 101 -19.95 -0.59 -5.62
CA SER A 101 -21.39 -0.66 -5.81
C SER A 101 -21.92 0.60 -6.52
N PHE A 102 -23.18 0.58 -6.97
CA PHE A 102 -23.82 1.79 -7.50
C PHE A 102 -23.91 2.94 -6.48
N GLU A 103 -23.91 2.65 -5.18
CA GLU A 103 -23.88 3.67 -4.14
C GLU A 103 -22.52 4.38 -4.08
N GLY A 104 -21.42 3.66 -4.28
CA GLY A 104 -20.06 4.23 -4.34
C GLY A 104 -19.82 5.16 -5.54
N LEU A 105 -20.73 5.19 -6.52
CA LEU A 105 -20.67 6.17 -7.61
C LEU A 105 -21.20 7.57 -7.22
N ASN A 106 -21.70 7.75 -6.01
CA ASN A 106 -22.14 9.06 -5.53
C ASN A 106 -20.99 9.93 -5.03
N ASP A 107 -19.85 9.34 -4.73
CA ASP A 107 -18.67 10.04 -4.19
C ASP A 107 -17.68 10.45 -5.28
N LEU A 108 -18.01 10.26 -6.55
CA LEU A 108 -17.17 10.64 -7.68
C LEU A 108 -17.06 12.16 -7.82
N PRO A 109 -15.86 12.69 -8.12
CA PRO A 109 -15.66 14.12 -8.32
C PRO A 109 -16.35 14.64 -9.61
N ALA A 110 -16.82 15.87 -9.55
CA ALA A 110 -17.30 16.56 -10.74
C ALA A 110 -16.11 17.03 -11.60
N PRO A 111 -16.23 17.01 -12.93
CA PRO A 111 -15.22 17.60 -13.82
C PRO A 111 -15.05 19.10 -13.57
N THR A 112 -13.87 19.62 -13.92
CA THR A 112 -13.54 21.05 -13.75
C THR A 112 -12.86 21.62 -14.99
N PHE A 113 -12.90 22.96 -15.12
CA PHE A 113 -12.05 23.72 -16.06
C PHE A 113 -10.77 24.25 -15.39
N ILE A 114 -10.54 23.94 -14.11
CA ILE A 114 -9.36 24.38 -13.38
C ILE A 114 -8.21 23.42 -13.70
N SER A 115 -7.34 23.81 -14.62
CA SER A 115 -6.24 23.00 -15.12
C SER A 115 -5.35 22.46 -13.99
N ASN A 116 -4.97 23.32 -13.03
CA ASN A 116 -4.13 22.90 -11.91
C ASN A 116 -4.74 21.77 -11.08
N ALA A 117 -6.07 21.71 -10.95
CA ALA A 117 -6.72 20.61 -10.21
C ALA A 117 -6.67 19.28 -10.98
N VAL A 118 -6.70 19.34 -12.32
CA VAL A 118 -6.62 18.15 -13.18
C VAL A 118 -5.18 17.62 -13.25
N THR A 119 -4.19 18.52 -13.34
CA THR A 119 -2.78 18.16 -13.55
C THR A 119 -1.99 18.03 -12.25
N GLU A 120 -2.63 18.14 -11.11
CA GLU A 120 -1.99 17.93 -9.80
C GLU A 120 -1.51 16.48 -9.65
N PRO A 121 -0.28 16.24 -9.11
CA PRO A 121 0.26 14.91 -8.91
C PRO A 121 -0.68 13.94 -8.20
N ASN A 122 -1.33 14.37 -7.11
CA ASN A 122 -2.27 13.55 -6.37
C ASN A 122 -3.48 13.11 -7.22
N ASN A 123 -3.93 13.95 -8.14
CA ASN A 123 -5.02 13.58 -9.05
C ASN A 123 -4.63 12.44 -9.99
N PHE A 124 -3.37 12.38 -10.43
CA PHE A 124 -2.87 11.23 -11.19
C PHE A 124 -2.84 9.96 -10.34
N VAL A 125 -2.46 10.07 -9.08
CA VAL A 125 -2.47 8.93 -8.14
C VAL A 125 -3.90 8.36 -8.04
N GLU A 126 -4.91 9.20 -7.81
CA GLU A 126 -6.33 8.80 -7.78
C GLU A 126 -6.76 8.12 -9.09
N HIS A 127 -6.39 8.68 -10.23
CA HIS A 127 -6.67 8.07 -11.52
C HIS A 127 -6.05 6.69 -11.72
N PHE A 128 -4.85 6.42 -11.16
CA PHE A 128 -4.15 5.16 -11.33
C PHE A 128 -4.45 4.12 -10.26
N ILE A 129 -4.94 4.54 -9.09
CA ILE A 129 -5.39 3.62 -8.04
C ILE A 129 -6.74 3.00 -8.42
N ASP A 130 -7.73 3.84 -8.71
CA ASP A 130 -9.11 3.39 -8.89
C ASP A 130 -9.94 4.19 -9.91
N SER A 131 -9.29 5.04 -10.70
CA SER A 131 -9.89 5.91 -11.70
C SER A 131 -10.86 6.97 -11.14
N SER A 132 -10.78 7.30 -9.84
CA SER A 132 -11.63 8.32 -9.19
C SER A 132 -11.12 9.76 -9.34
N GLY A 133 -10.03 9.98 -10.06
CA GLY A 133 -9.48 11.31 -10.27
C GLY A 133 -10.40 12.26 -11.05
N ILE A 134 -10.16 13.56 -10.88
CA ILE A 134 -10.88 14.65 -11.55
C ILE A 134 -10.48 14.72 -13.02
N VAL A 135 -11.45 14.77 -13.93
CA VAL A 135 -11.22 15.02 -15.36
C VAL A 135 -11.54 16.46 -15.72
N SER A 136 -10.91 16.98 -16.77
CA SER A 136 -11.27 18.29 -17.33
C SER A 136 -12.60 18.23 -18.07
N TRP A 137 -13.42 19.29 -17.99
CA TRP A 137 -14.58 19.44 -18.87
C TRP A 137 -14.23 19.46 -20.36
N ARG A 138 -12.97 19.83 -20.70
CA ARG A 138 -12.47 19.76 -22.07
C ARG A 138 -12.53 18.36 -22.65
N PHE A 139 -12.35 17.33 -21.82
CA PHE A 139 -12.48 15.93 -22.22
C PHE A 139 -13.80 15.59 -22.93
N PHE A 140 -14.87 16.35 -22.60
CA PHE A 140 -16.22 16.20 -23.15
C PHE A 140 -16.55 17.21 -24.26
N SER A 141 -15.58 17.96 -24.76
CA SER A 141 -15.79 18.91 -25.85
C SER A 141 -16.33 18.18 -27.09
N ALA A 142 -17.29 18.81 -27.76
CA ALA A 142 -17.78 18.32 -29.04
C ALA A 142 -16.73 18.45 -30.17
N GLN A 143 -15.73 19.32 -29.97
CA GLN A 143 -14.59 19.43 -30.86
C GLN A 143 -13.43 18.65 -30.23
N ALA A 144 -13.18 17.46 -30.77
CA ALA A 144 -12.09 16.60 -30.32
C ALA A 144 -10.74 17.07 -30.90
N ASP A 145 -9.65 16.76 -30.19
CA ASP A 145 -8.29 17.08 -30.63
C ASP A 145 -7.78 16.08 -31.69
N HIS A 146 -8.43 14.93 -31.85
CA HIS A 146 -8.15 13.93 -32.86
C HIS A 146 -9.47 13.47 -33.53
N ASP A 147 -9.38 13.00 -34.76
CA ASP A 147 -10.49 12.29 -35.41
C ASP A 147 -10.57 10.85 -34.91
N PHE A 148 -11.80 10.31 -34.83
CA PHE A 148 -11.98 8.89 -34.61
C PHE A 148 -11.35 8.06 -35.73
N VAL A 149 -10.54 7.08 -35.33
CA VAL A 149 -9.91 6.12 -36.25
C VAL A 149 -10.22 4.71 -35.79
N ALA A 150 -10.94 3.93 -36.57
CA ALA A 150 -11.11 2.52 -36.31
C ALA A 150 -9.77 1.78 -36.47
N TRP A 151 -9.36 1.09 -35.41
CA TRP A 151 -8.09 0.36 -35.40
C TRP A 151 -8.31 -1.11 -35.03
N ASP A 152 -7.40 -1.95 -35.47
CA ASP A 152 -7.31 -3.36 -35.09
C ASP A 152 -5.83 -3.80 -35.15
N PHE A 153 -5.24 -4.01 -33.99
CA PHE A 153 -3.87 -4.52 -33.83
C PHE A 153 -3.86 -6.02 -33.57
N SER A 154 -5.01 -6.69 -33.70
CA SER A 154 -5.15 -8.12 -33.43
C SER A 154 -4.47 -8.99 -34.47
N ALA A 155 -4.13 -10.20 -34.09
CA ALA A 155 -3.62 -11.23 -34.97
C ALA A 155 -4.51 -12.47 -34.93
N GLN A 156 -4.40 -13.31 -35.99
CA GLN A 156 -5.13 -14.56 -36.11
C GLN A 156 -4.19 -15.75 -36.10
N GLY A 157 -4.71 -16.91 -35.70
CA GLY A 157 -3.97 -18.18 -35.71
C GLY A 157 -3.43 -18.59 -34.32
N ASN A 158 -2.75 -19.72 -34.29
CA ASN A 158 -2.24 -20.31 -33.01
C ASN A 158 -1.15 -19.47 -32.34
N ASP A 159 -0.52 -18.57 -33.07
CA ASP A 159 0.54 -17.67 -32.62
C ASP A 159 0.05 -16.21 -32.46
N ALA A 160 -1.27 -16.00 -32.42
CA ALA A 160 -1.91 -14.68 -32.35
C ALA A 160 -1.32 -13.80 -31.23
N THR A 161 -1.25 -14.32 -30.01
CA THR A 161 -0.73 -13.59 -28.85
C THR A 161 0.73 -13.15 -29.04
N ALA A 162 1.59 -13.99 -29.64
CA ALA A 162 2.96 -13.63 -29.90
C ALA A 162 3.08 -12.51 -30.97
N LYS A 163 2.23 -12.56 -31.99
CA LYS A 163 2.17 -11.52 -33.02
C LYS A 163 1.60 -10.20 -32.46
N GLU A 164 0.56 -10.26 -31.66
CA GLU A 164 0.01 -9.10 -30.94
C GLU A 164 1.07 -8.46 -30.04
N ALA A 165 1.81 -9.26 -29.28
CA ALA A 165 2.92 -8.77 -28.46
C ALA A 165 4.01 -8.12 -29.31
N ALA A 166 4.38 -8.73 -30.46
CA ALA A 166 5.36 -8.15 -31.38
C ALA A 166 4.86 -6.81 -31.96
N THR A 167 3.57 -6.71 -32.28
CA THR A 167 2.95 -5.46 -32.75
C THR A 167 3.07 -4.36 -31.70
N LEU A 168 2.75 -4.66 -30.43
CA LEU A 168 2.86 -3.70 -29.31
C LEU A 168 4.32 -3.28 -29.06
N PHE A 169 5.28 -4.19 -29.12
CA PHE A 169 6.70 -3.84 -29.07
C PHE A 169 7.12 -2.98 -30.26
N GLY A 170 6.56 -3.24 -31.43
CA GLY A 170 6.78 -2.43 -32.64
C GLY A 170 6.34 -0.97 -32.47
N ILE A 171 5.22 -0.73 -31.77
CA ILE A 171 4.77 0.63 -31.44
C ILE A 171 5.83 1.33 -30.54
N LEU A 172 6.30 0.67 -29.48
CA LEU A 172 7.34 1.23 -28.60
C LEU A 172 8.64 1.53 -29.39
N GLN A 173 9.04 0.63 -30.28
CA GLN A 173 10.21 0.82 -31.11
C GLN A 173 10.05 2.00 -32.08
N ALA A 174 8.87 2.17 -32.68
CA ALA A 174 8.58 3.32 -33.53
C ALA A 174 8.65 4.66 -32.77
N MET A 175 8.35 4.64 -31.46
CA MET A 175 8.51 5.78 -30.55
C MET A 175 9.97 5.99 -30.09
N GLY A 176 10.92 5.16 -30.53
CA GLY A 176 12.30 5.20 -30.05
C GLY A 176 12.49 4.74 -28.60
N LYS A 177 11.54 3.97 -28.05
CA LYS A 177 11.60 3.47 -26.69
C LYS A 177 12.20 2.07 -26.62
N GLU A 178 13.03 1.83 -25.62
CA GLU A 178 13.58 0.51 -25.29
C GLU A 178 12.72 -0.15 -24.22
N ALA A 179 12.47 -1.45 -24.34
CA ALA A 179 11.73 -2.23 -23.36
C ALA A 179 12.63 -3.31 -22.75
N TYR A 180 12.64 -3.37 -21.43
CA TYR A 180 13.36 -4.36 -20.64
C TYR A 180 12.38 -5.37 -20.07
N VAL A 181 12.62 -6.67 -20.31
CA VAL A 181 11.73 -7.76 -19.89
C VAL A 181 12.47 -8.70 -18.94
N ALA A 182 11.98 -8.83 -17.72
CA ALA A 182 12.41 -9.87 -16.79
C ALA A 182 11.38 -11.02 -16.81
N VAL A 183 11.86 -12.24 -17.04
CA VAL A 183 11.01 -13.44 -17.04
C VAL A 183 11.30 -14.27 -15.79
N HIS A 184 10.26 -14.76 -15.15
CA HIS A 184 10.31 -15.58 -13.94
C HIS A 184 9.50 -16.87 -14.19
N ASP A 185 10.16 -18.02 -14.24
CA ASP A 185 9.54 -19.33 -14.55
C ASP A 185 9.84 -20.42 -13.49
N GLN A 186 10.59 -20.07 -12.44
CA GLN A 186 11.11 -21.01 -11.45
C GLN A 186 10.06 -21.60 -10.49
N LEU A 187 8.83 -21.11 -10.53
CA LEU A 187 7.74 -21.58 -9.65
C LEU A 187 6.68 -22.45 -10.35
N GLY A 188 6.98 -22.95 -11.55
CA GLY A 188 6.06 -23.76 -12.33
C GLY A 188 5.00 -22.97 -13.10
N ALA A 189 5.05 -21.66 -13.03
CA ALA A 189 4.29 -20.73 -13.86
C ALA A 189 5.22 -19.66 -14.41
N THR A 190 4.97 -19.19 -15.61
CA THR A 190 5.75 -18.09 -16.22
C THR A 190 5.10 -16.76 -15.89
N ALA A 191 5.86 -15.88 -15.26
CA ALA A 191 5.51 -14.47 -15.05
C ALA A 191 6.54 -13.56 -15.70
N CYS A 192 6.16 -12.34 -16.08
CA CYS A 192 7.09 -11.35 -16.59
C CYS A 192 6.84 -9.98 -15.96
N ARG A 193 7.91 -9.18 -15.89
CA ARG A 193 7.87 -7.76 -15.60
C ARG A 193 8.47 -7.02 -16.79
N ILE A 194 7.80 -5.96 -17.23
CA ILE A 194 8.24 -5.12 -18.33
C ILE A 194 8.46 -3.71 -17.80
N LEU A 195 9.59 -3.11 -18.18
CA LEU A 195 9.93 -1.73 -17.89
C LEU A 195 10.26 -1.04 -19.20
N VAL A 196 9.69 0.13 -19.45
CA VAL A 196 9.97 1.00 -20.59
C VAL A 196 10.40 2.36 -20.05
N PRO A 197 11.72 2.61 -19.90
CA PRO A 197 12.22 3.83 -19.27
C PRO A 197 11.70 5.10 -19.95
N GLY A 198 11.24 6.06 -19.14
CA GLY A 198 10.63 7.31 -19.60
C GLY A 198 9.28 7.14 -20.30
N TYR A 199 8.59 6.00 -20.08
CA TYR A 199 7.24 5.77 -20.60
C TYR A 199 6.35 4.97 -19.64
N SER A 200 6.88 3.95 -18.96
CA SER A 200 6.14 3.13 -18.02
C SER A 200 6.05 3.74 -16.61
N GLU A 201 6.81 4.80 -16.34
CA GLU A 201 6.75 5.56 -15.09
C GLU A 201 5.61 6.59 -15.18
N VAL A 202 4.44 6.21 -14.69
CA VAL A 202 3.23 7.04 -14.78
C VAL A 202 3.02 7.94 -13.57
N TYR A 203 3.61 7.60 -12.43
CA TYR A 203 3.59 8.44 -11.24
C TYR A 203 4.64 9.55 -11.34
N PRO A 204 4.37 10.75 -10.80
CA PRO A 204 5.38 11.79 -10.71
C PRO A 204 6.63 11.27 -10.01
N VAL A 205 7.79 11.57 -10.60
CA VAL A 205 9.08 11.08 -10.05
C VAL A 205 9.33 11.63 -8.66
N ASP A 206 8.84 12.84 -8.38
CA ASP A 206 8.99 13.50 -7.09
C ASP A 206 8.29 12.75 -5.96
N ASP A 207 7.17 12.08 -6.22
CA ASP A 207 6.48 11.24 -5.23
C ASP A 207 7.13 9.85 -5.07
N LEU A 208 7.91 9.43 -6.07
CA LEU A 208 8.72 8.22 -6.02
C LEU A 208 10.10 8.49 -5.44
N ILE A 209 10.41 9.76 -5.13
CA ILE A 209 11.69 10.10 -4.54
C ILE A 209 11.84 9.32 -3.24
N TRP A 210 12.49 8.18 -3.44
CA TRP A 210 13.57 7.72 -2.62
C TRP A 210 13.30 7.85 -1.11
N ASP A 211 12.06 8.08 -0.69
CA ASP A 211 11.64 7.79 0.65
C ASP A 211 11.76 6.29 0.81
N ASN A 212 12.96 5.90 1.20
CA ASN A 212 13.13 4.57 1.70
C ASN A 212 12.26 4.43 2.94
N THR A 213 10.99 4.05 2.74
CA THR A 213 10.03 3.83 3.83
C THR A 213 10.46 2.67 4.73
N ASN A 214 11.48 1.90 4.33
CA ASN A 214 12.09 0.88 5.17
C ASN A 214 12.97 1.54 6.26
N LYS A 215 12.35 1.92 7.34
CA LYS A 215 13.02 2.46 8.54
C LYS A 215 13.74 1.39 9.39
N ALA A 216 13.62 0.09 9.03
CA ALA A 216 14.15 -1.02 9.83
C ALA A 216 15.64 -0.88 10.18
N LEU A 217 16.45 -0.35 9.28
CA LEU A 217 17.90 -0.17 9.51
C LEU A 217 18.18 0.85 10.60
N LEU A 218 17.30 1.79 10.88
CA LEU A 218 17.45 2.79 11.93
C LEU A 218 17.25 2.22 13.33
N PHE A 219 16.50 1.12 13.44
CA PHE A 219 16.02 0.60 14.72
C PHE A 219 16.47 -0.83 15.02
N ARG A 220 16.62 -1.68 13.99
CA ARG A 220 16.81 -3.13 14.15
C ARG A 220 17.97 -3.51 15.07
N ALA A 221 19.12 -2.85 14.91
CA ALA A 221 20.32 -3.21 15.68
C ALA A 221 20.11 -2.94 17.16
N ASP A 222 19.56 -1.78 17.53
CA ASP A 222 19.39 -1.37 18.91
C ASP A 222 18.23 -2.14 19.57
N VAL A 223 17.10 -2.31 18.86
CA VAL A 223 15.96 -3.09 19.37
C VAL A 223 16.36 -4.55 19.65
N LEU A 224 17.12 -5.20 18.75
CA LEU A 224 17.57 -6.59 18.98
C LEU A 224 18.64 -6.70 20.09
N ASN A 225 19.35 -5.62 20.39
CA ASN A 225 20.33 -5.56 21.48
C ASN A 225 19.82 -4.81 22.73
N LEU A 226 18.52 -4.55 22.83
CA LEU A 226 17.88 -3.69 23.83
C LEU A 226 18.42 -3.92 25.27
N HIS A 227 18.54 -5.18 25.68
CA HIS A 227 19.04 -5.56 27.01
C HIS A 227 20.52 -5.24 27.27
N ARG A 228 21.28 -4.84 26.24
CA ARG A 228 22.72 -4.54 26.31
C ARG A 228 23.01 -3.05 26.16
N LEU A 229 22.00 -2.26 25.85
CA LEU A 229 22.14 -0.82 25.71
C LEU A 229 22.33 -0.19 27.08
N ASP A 230 23.26 0.74 27.16
CA ASP A 230 23.37 1.67 28.29
C ASP A 230 22.32 2.79 28.17
N ASP A 231 22.24 3.64 29.17
CA ASP A 231 21.23 4.66 29.24
C ASP A 231 21.37 5.70 28.12
N GLU A 232 22.59 6.07 27.72
CA GLU A 232 22.86 7.00 26.61
C GLU A 232 22.34 6.42 25.27
N ALA A 233 22.58 5.13 25.05
CA ALA A 233 22.09 4.45 23.83
C ALA A 233 20.56 4.27 23.83
N LEU A 234 19.95 4.08 25.00
CA LEU A 234 18.49 4.03 25.16
C LEU A 234 17.84 5.38 24.91
N GLU A 235 18.41 6.47 25.44
CA GLU A 235 17.95 7.84 25.14
C GLU A 235 18.02 8.13 23.63
N ALA A 236 19.14 7.78 22.99
CA ALA A 236 19.29 7.94 21.55
C ALA A 236 18.31 7.08 20.72
N LEU A 237 17.94 5.88 21.19
CA LEU A 237 16.91 5.05 20.57
C LEU A 237 15.52 5.69 20.73
N LEU A 238 15.21 6.18 21.93
CA LEU A 238 13.95 6.85 22.24
C LEU A 238 13.75 8.09 21.37
N ASP A 239 14.76 8.97 21.29
CA ASP A 239 14.75 10.15 20.42
C ASP A 239 14.46 9.79 18.95
N ARG A 240 15.03 8.69 18.46
CA ARG A 240 14.76 8.24 17.10
C ARG A 240 13.32 7.71 16.94
N LEU A 241 12.78 6.99 17.93
CA LEU A 241 11.40 6.49 17.91
C LEU A 241 10.39 7.65 17.90
N GLU A 242 10.69 8.75 18.58
CA GLU A 242 9.84 9.94 18.64
C GLU A 242 9.92 10.81 17.38
N ASN A 243 11.13 11.00 16.84
CA ASN A 243 11.38 11.94 15.73
C ASN A 243 11.12 11.35 14.34
N ASN A 244 10.74 10.06 14.21
CA ASN A 244 10.50 9.42 12.91
C ASN A 244 9.03 9.26 12.53
N GLU A 245 8.12 9.97 13.18
CA GLU A 245 6.68 9.95 12.89
C GLU A 245 6.12 8.52 12.77
N LEU A 246 6.52 7.65 13.71
CA LEU A 246 6.05 6.28 13.75
C LEU A 246 4.65 6.22 14.37
N ASP A 247 3.79 5.37 13.81
CA ASP A 247 2.53 5.02 14.45
C ASP A 247 2.80 4.27 15.76
N ASP A 248 2.25 4.74 16.85
CA ASP A 248 2.39 4.15 18.19
C ASP A 248 1.84 2.72 18.27
N TYR A 249 0.90 2.37 17.39
CA TYR A 249 0.32 1.02 17.30
C TYR A 249 1.04 0.10 16.31
N LEU A 250 2.06 0.61 15.60
CA LEU A 250 2.88 -0.21 14.71
C LEU A 250 3.59 -1.31 15.49
N ASP A 251 3.47 -2.55 15.03
CA ASP A 251 4.23 -3.66 15.59
C ASP A 251 5.74 -3.46 15.41
N VAL A 252 6.49 -3.58 16.48
CA VAL A 252 7.96 -3.50 16.45
C VAL A 252 8.54 -4.59 15.54
N ALA A 253 7.93 -5.77 15.51
CA ALA A 253 8.30 -6.86 14.59
C ALA A 253 8.26 -6.39 13.12
N THR A 254 7.19 -5.69 12.73
CA THR A 254 7.02 -5.10 11.40
C THR A 254 8.02 -3.98 11.16
N LEU A 255 8.18 -3.06 12.12
CA LEU A 255 9.14 -1.95 12.03
C LEU A 255 10.56 -2.42 11.74
N ILE A 256 11.04 -3.45 12.46
CA ILE A 256 12.41 -3.95 12.30
C ILE A 256 12.54 -5.08 11.27
N GLY A 257 11.43 -5.56 10.69
CA GLY A 257 11.40 -6.62 9.68
C GLY A 257 11.86 -7.99 10.20
N ILE A 258 11.45 -8.35 11.40
CA ILE A 258 11.79 -9.63 12.05
C ILE A 258 10.50 -10.40 12.35
N GLU A 259 10.49 -11.67 12.00
CA GLU A 259 9.41 -12.58 12.32
C GLU A 259 9.72 -13.26 13.68
N PHE A 260 9.01 -12.87 14.72
CA PHE A 260 9.14 -13.47 16.05
C PHE A 260 8.27 -14.71 16.17
N ASP A 261 8.59 -15.58 17.14
CA ASP A 261 7.81 -16.79 17.42
C ASP A 261 6.44 -16.44 18.01
N ASP A 262 5.44 -17.27 17.72
CA ASP A 262 4.07 -17.07 18.19
C ASP A 262 4.01 -17.05 19.73
N ASN A 263 3.08 -16.25 20.26
CA ASN A 263 2.84 -16.09 21.70
C ASN A 263 4.03 -15.54 22.52
N THR A 264 4.99 -14.90 21.88
CA THR A 264 6.03 -14.12 22.56
C THR A 264 5.61 -12.66 22.73
N VAL A 265 6.13 -11.98 23.77
CA VAL A 265 5.89 -10.54 23.94
C VAL A 265 6.44 -9.76 22.75
N TRP A 266 7.57 -10.19 22.18
CA TRP A 266 8.13 -9.60 20.97
C TRP A 266 7.18 -9.57 19.77
N GLY A 267 6.39 -10.62 19.60
CA GLY A 267 5.41 -10.72 18.49
C GLY A 267 4.18 -9.82 18.66
N GLN A 268 4.01 -9.22 19.83
CA GLN A 268 2.88 -8.34 20.15
C GLN A 268 3.32 -6.95 20.61
N LEU A 269 4.63 -6.69 20.61
CA LEU A 269 5.22 -5.43 21.07
C LEU A 269 4.91 -4.31 20.07
N THR A 270 4.27 -3.25 20.53
CA THR A 270 4.04 -2.03 19.75
C THR A 270 5.12 -0.98 20.00
N VAL A 271 5.21 0.02 19.13
CA VAL A 271 6.13 1.15 19.29
C VAL A 271 5.85 1.90 20.59
N MET A 272 4.56 2.14 20.92
CA MET A 272 4.16 2.76 22.20
C MET A 272 4.69 1.98 23.39
N GLU A 273 4.51 0.66 23.39
CA GLU A 273 4.96 -0.18 24.49
C GLU A 273 6.50 -0.23 24.60
N LEU A 274 7.20 -0.25 23.45
CA LEU A 274 8.66 -0.16 23.46
C LEU A 274 9.14 1.15 24.09
N LYS A 275 8.53 2.30 23.74
CA LYS A 275 8.81 3.59 24.37
C LYS A 275 8.56 3.54 25.88
N LEU A 276 7.40 3.02 26.31
CA LEU A 276 7.07 2.84 27.72
C LEU A 276 8.17 2.04 28.46
N LEU A 277 8.59 0.91 27.91
CA LEU A 277 9.63 0.07 28.53
C LEU A 277 11.00 0.75 28.58
N ILE A 278 11.32 1.61 27.60
CA ILE A 278 12.55 2.41 27.59
C ILE A 278 12.46 3.50 28.67
N HIS A 279 11.35 4.24 28.80
CA HIS A 279 11.16 5.23 29.86
C HIS A 279 11.32 4.61 31.25
N LEU A 280 10.72 3.43 31.49
CA LEU A 280 10.93 2.70 32.75
C LEU A 280 12.39 2.34 32.98
N ALA A 281 13.10 1.88 31.95
CA ALA A 281 14.51 1.53 32.06
C ALA A 281 15.42 2.76 32.33
N LEU A 282 15.02 3.94 31.88
CA LEU A 282 15.68 5.23 32.09
C LEU A 282 15.22 5.94 33.38
N GLN A 283 14.28 5.35 34.14
CA GLN A 283 13.68 5.93 35.36
C GLN A 283 12.96 7.27 35.09
N GLN A 284 12.42 7.45 33.89
CA GLN A 284 11.56 8.56 33.47
C GLN A 284 10.12 8.16 33.80
N LEU A 285 9.75 8.23 35.07
CA LEU A 285 8.53 7.60 35.59
C LEU A 285 7.25 8.37 35.23
N GLU A 286 7.31 9.70 35.10
CA GLU A 286 6.20 10.54 34.67
C GLU A 286 5.78 10.21 33.24
N GLU A 287 6.71 10.14 32.33
CA GLU A 287 6.49 9.78 30.92
C GLU A 287 5.98 8.32 30.79
N ALA A 288 6.56 7.43 31.60
CA ALA A 288 6.11 6.03 31.65
C ALA A 288 4.64 5.94 32.14
N HIS A 289 4.23 6.76 33.12
CA HIS A 289 2.87 6.80 33.64
C HIS A 289 1.86 7.28 32.57
N GLU A 290 2.20 8.32 31.81
CA GLU A 290 1.36 8.81 30.71
C GLU A 290 1.16 7.72 29.65
N LEU A 291 2.24 7.05 29.25
CA LEU A 291 2.18 5.98 28.23
C LEU A 291 1.44 4.75 28.70
N VAL A 292 1.56 4.32 29.98
CA VAL A 292 0.81 3.16 30.47
C VAL A 292 -0.69 3.44 30.51
N GLY A 293 -1.10 4.66 30.84
CA GLY A 293 -2.50 5.09 30.77
C GLY A 293 -3.07 4.99 29.35
N ALA A 294 -2.35 5.53 28.38
CA ALA A 294 -2.71 5.44 26.96
C ALA A 294 -2.74 3.98 26.46
N PHE A 295 -1.75 3.18 26.84
CA PHE A 295 -1.66 1.76 26.48
C PHE A 295 -2.87 0.95 26.97
N LEU A 296 -3.32 1.18 28.21
CA LEU A 296 -4.48 0.50 28.79
C LEU A 296 -5.81 0.90 28.15
N GLN A 297 -5.89 2.13 27.64
CA GLN A 297 -7.11 2.66 27.03
C GLN A 297 -7.29 2.17 25.59
N TYR A 298 -6.22 2.07 24.81
CA TYR A 298 -6.29 1.94 23.35
C TYR A 298 -5.79 0.61 22.79
N ASN A 299 -5.20 -0.27 23.61
CA ASN A 299 -4.70 -1.57 23.14
C ASN A 299 -5.66 -2.72 23.51
N ASP A 300 -5.91 -3.60 22.52
CA ASP A 300 -6.63 -4.86 22.72
C ASP A 300 -5.65 -5.94 23.17
N ASN A 301 -5.44 -5.99 24.48
CA ASN A 301 -4.46 -6.86 25.11
C ASN A 301 -5.09 -8.16 25.63
N THR A 302 -4.28 -9.23 25.70
CA THR A 302 -4.66 -10.42 26.48
C THR A 302 -4.92 -10.03 27.93
N VAL A 303 -5.80 -10.77 28.62
CA VAL A 303 -6.14 -10.52 30.04
C VAL A 303 -4.88 -10.49 30.91
N GLU A 304 -3.93 -11.39 30.66
CA GLU A 304 -2.68 -11.51 31.39
C GLU A 304 -1.81 -10.25 31.27
N ARG A 305 -1.65 -9.77 30.05
CA ARG A 305 -0.86 -8.59 29.76
C ARG A 305 -1.50 -7.32 30.30
N ARG A 306 -2.82 -7.22 30.17
CA ARG A 306 -3.59 -6.10 30.72
C ARG A 306 -3.47 -6.00 32.24
N LEU A 307 -3.53 -7.13 32.95
CA LEU A 307 -3.37 -7.17 34.42
C LEU A 307 -1.96 -6.72 34.86
N PHE A 308 -0.92 -7.05 34.11
CA PHE A 308 0.44 -6.55 34.39
C PHE A 308 0.50 -5.02 34.27
N TYR A 309 -0.01 -4.45 33.16
CA TYR A 309 0.02 -3.00 32.97
C TYR A 309 -0.90 -2.25 33.94
N GLN A 310 -1.99 -2.86 34.41
CA GLN A 310 -2.78 -2.31 35.50
C GLN A 310 -2.02 -2.30 36.82
N ALA A 311 -1.28 -3.38 37.15
CA ALA A 311 -0.40 -3.43 38.30
C ALA A 311 0.72 -2.40 38.22
N LEU A 312 1.34 -2.24 37.05
CA LEU A 312 2.36 -1.23 36.78
C LEU A 312 1.80 0.18 36.97
N ASN A 313 0.60 0.46 36.46
CA ASN A 313 -0.03 1.77 36.59
C ASN A 313 -0.24 2.16 38.06
N VAL A 314 -0.79 1.28 38.88
CA VAL A 314 -1.00 1.61 40.29
C VAL A 314 0.30 1.75 41.08
N VAL A 315 1.38 1.04 40.72
CA VAL A 315 2.68 1.23 41.34
C VAL A 315 3.25 2.59 40.96
N LEU A 316 3.14 3.00 39.67
CA LEU A 316 3.55 4.34 39.23
C LEU A 316 2.74 5.44 39.92
N GLU A 317 1.41 5.32 40.03
CA GLU A 317 0.56 6.28 40.70
C GLU A 317 0.99 6.49 42.16
N VAL A 318 1.29 5.40 42.88
CA VAL A 318 1.76 5.49 44.28
C VAL A 318 3.15 6.06 44.38
N THR A 319 4.06 5.70 43.43
CA THR A 319 5.45 6.19 43.46
C THR A 319 5.54 7.68 43.15
N LEU A 320 4.69 8.17 42.25
CA LEU A 320 4.63 9.58 41.87
C LEU A 320 3.79 10.45 42.82
N GLY A 321 2.97 9.84 43.68
CA GLY A 321 2.09 10.55 44.61
C GLY A 321 2.85 11.08 45.83
N GLU A 322 2.72 12.38 46.12
CA GLU A 322 3.45 13.05 47.22
C GLU A 322 3.18 12.47 48.61
N ASP A 323 1.93 11.98 48.88
CA ASP A 323 1.50 11.52 50.20
C ASP A 323 1.18 10.01 50.24
N LEU A 324 1.67 9.23 49.26
CA LEU A 324 1.41 7.80 49.15
C LEU A 324 2.66 6.98 49.44
N ALA A 325 2.50 5.90 50.21
CA ALA A 325 3.57 4.93 50.45
C ALA A 325 3.12 3.54 49.97
N LEU A 326 3.95 2.89 49.16
CA LEU A 326 3.63 1.60 48.57
C LEU A 326 3.33 0.52 49.60
N GLU A 327 3.99 0.60 50.78
CA GLU A 327 3.78 -0.32 51.92
C GLU A 327 2.36 -0.34 52.44
N ASP A 328 1.64 0.78 52.32
CA ASP A 328 0.27 0.89 52.79
C ASP A 328 -0.73 0.16 51.89
N TYR A 329 -0.38 -0.04 50.60
CA TYR A 329 -1.28 -0.58 49.59
C TYR A 329 -0.88 -1.95 49.05
N VAL A 330 0.42 -2.30 49.11
CA VAL A 330 1.01 -3.47 48.45
C VAL A 330 0.33 -4.80 48.79
N VAL A 331 -0.15 -4.95 50.03
CA VAL A 331 -0.83 -6.18 50.45
C VAL A 331 -2.14 -6.38 49.68
N ASN A 332 -2.89 -5.31 49.42
CA ASN A 332 -4.12 -5.38 48.64
C ASN A 332 -3.87 -5.46 47.14
N PHE A 333 -2.83 -4.78 46.68
CA PHE A 333 -2.40 -4.91 45.25
C PHE A 333 -1.96 -6.35 44.94
N ARG A 334 -1.22 -7.02 45.84
CA ARG A 334 -0.85 -8.43 45.68
C ARG A 334 -2.07 -9.35 45.66
N ARG A 335 -3.10 -9.07 46.46
CA ARG A 335 -4.35 -9.83 46.42
C ARG A 335 -5.13 -9.67 45.13
N MET A 336 -5.04 -8.49 44.52
CA MET A 336 -5.72 -8.17 43.24
C MET A 336 -4.98 -8.69 42.03
N PHE A 337 -3.69 -8.45 41.94
CA PHE A 337 -2.86 -8.70 40.72
C PHE A 337 -2.02 -9.97 40.83
N GLY A 338 -1.82 -10.53 42.03
CA GLY A 338 -0.92 -11.64 42.31
C GLY A 338 0.51 -11.20 42.60
N ASP A 339 1.27 -12.03 43.32
CA ASP A 339 2.61 -11.74 43.77
C ASP A 339 3.59 -11.53 42.62
N GLU A 340 3.58 -12.44 41.64
CA GLU A 340 4.50 -12.43 40.49
C GLU A 340 4.37 -11.14 39.66
N ARG A 341 3.15 -10.70 39.34
CA ARG A 341 2.94 -9.46 38.58
C ARG A 341 3.30 -8.23 39.39
N MET A 342 3.00 -8.23 40.68
CA MET A 342 3.40 -7.11 41.54
C MET A 342 4.90 -7.02 41.71
N ASP A 343 5.61 -8.14 41.85
CA ASP A 343 7.08 -8.14 41.88
C ASP A 343 7.66 -7.60 40.58
N ALA A 344 7.11 -8.01 39.44
CA ALA A 344 7.51 -7.51 38.13
C ALA A 344 7.23 -6.00 37.96
N ALA A 345 6.04 -5.53 38.39
CA ALA A 345 5.67 -4.11 38.31
C ALA A 345 6.55 -3.24 39.20
N ILE A 346 6.75 -3.65 40.44
CA ILE A 346 7.65 -2.95 41.39
C ILE A 346 9.06 -2.93 40.83
N GLY A 347 9.58 -4.07 40.38
CA GLY A 347 10.91 -4.18 39.81
C GLY A 347 11.08 -3.35 38.52
N SER A 348 10.03 -3.15 37.73
CA SER A 348 10.06 -2.26 36.57
C SER A 348 10.15 -0.79 36.97
N VAL A 349 9.47 -0.39 38.05
CA VAL A 349 9.48 0.99 38.54
C VAL A 349 10.76 1.33 39.31
N ASP A 350 11.32 0.39 40.08
CA ASP A 350 12.60 0.61 40.80
C ASP A 350 13.85 0.34 39.96
N GLY A 351 13.67 -0.10 38.70
CA GLY A 351 14.75 -0.35 37.73
C GLY A 351 15.47 -1.69 37.91
N SER A 352 15.06 -2.54 38.86
CA SER A 352 15.65 -3.88 39.05
C SER A 352 15.24 -4.88 37.96
N VAL A 353 14.09 -4.63 37.29
CA VAL A 353 13.61 -5.39 36.15
C VAL A 353 13.55 -4.49 34.91
N ARG A 354 14.49 -4.65 33.99
CA ARG A 354 14.46 -3.93 32.71
C ARG A 354 13.78 -4.79 31.66
N PHE A 355 12.87 -4.18 30.89
CA PHE A 355 12.18 -4.79 29.76
C PHE A 355 11.40 -6.07 30.11
N HIS A 356 10.51 -5.97 31.12
CA HIS A 356 9.70 -7.10 31.56
C HIS A 356 9.00 -7.83 30.41
N GLY A 357 9.11 -9.16 30.39
CA GLY A 357 8.49 -10.02 29.39
C GLY A 357 9.25 -10.15 28.05
N LEU A 358 10.24 -9.26 27.78
CA LEU A 358 11.09 -9.38 26.61
C LEU A 358 12.27 -10.27 26.88
N THR A 359 12.38 -11.37 26.15
CA THR A 359 13.56 -12.24 26.21
C THR A 359 14.73 -11.59 25.47
N PRO A 360 16.00 -11.68 26.00
CA PRO A 360 17.15 -11.18 25.28
C PRO A 360 17.28 -11.77 23.87
N THR A 361 17.49 -10.93 22.89
CA THR A 361 17.74 -11.31 21.50
C THR A 361 19.11 -10.85 21.04
N SER A 362 19.46 -11.10 19.79
CA SER A 362 20.68 -10.62 19.17
C SER A 362 20.53 -10.52 17.65
N LEU A 363 21.47 -9.81 17.02
CA LEU A 363 21.54 -9.69 15.55
C LEU A 363 21.75 -11.05 14.84
N GLN A 364 22.21 -12.11 15.53
CA GLN A 364 22.39 -13.43 14.96
C GLN A 364 21.06 -14.14 14.68
N LEU A 365 19.98 -13.75 15.37
CA LEU A 365 18.61 -14.28 15.17
C LEU A 365 18.48 -15.80 15.33
N GLU A 366 19.48 -16.47 15.94
CA GLU A 366 19.56 -17.92 16.03
C GLU A 366 18.44 -18.53 16.91
N THR A 367 17.93 -17.74 17.84
CA THR A 367 16.89 -18.15 18.80
C THR A 367 15.47 -17.94 18.29
N LEU A 368 15.29 -17.44 17.06
CA LEU A 368 13.98 -17.13 16.46
C LEU A 368 13.64 -18.20 15.40
N ASP A 369 13.03 -19.30 15.82
CA ASP A 369 12.73 -20.45 14.96
C ASP A 369 11.88 -20.08 13.75
N ARG A 370 10.90 -19.22 13.92
CA ARG A 370 10.02 -18.76 12.84
C ARG A 370 10.78 -17.94 11.81
N HIS A 371 11.63 -17.01 12.26
CA HIS A 371 12.47 -16.22 11.37
C HIS A 371 13.51 -17.09 10.63
N GLN A 372 14.11 -18.07 11.30
CA GLN A 372 15.02 -19.00 10.65
C GLN A 372 14.34 -19.83 9.55
N ARG A 373 13.11 -20.31 9.78
CA ARG A 373 12.31 -20.98 8.75
C ARG A 373 12.01 -20.08 7.54
N LEU A 374 11.74 -18.80 7.79
CA LEU A 374 11.56 -17.81 6.73
C LEU A 374 12.85 -17.66 5.91
N LEU A 375 14.00 -17.45 6.56
CA LEU A 375 15.30 -17.34 5.89
C LEU A 375 15.65 -18.59 5.09
N ASP A 376 15.36 -19.78 5.60
CA ASP A 376 15.60 -21.05 4.87
C ASP A 376 14.70 -21.19 3.65
N SER A 377 13.47 -20.66 3.70
CA SER A 377 12.59 -20.62 2.54
C SER A 377 13.15 -19.68 1.46
N TYR A 378 13.67 -18.51 1.83
CA TYR A 378 14.37 -17.62 0.89
C TYR A 378 15.63 -18.26 0.30
N LYS A 379 16.45 -18.95 1.10
CA LYS A 379 17.64 -19.67 0.59
C LYS A 379 17.26 -20.74 -0.45
N LYS A 380 16.19 -21.51 -0.21
CA LYS A 380 15.67 -22.50 -1.16
C LYS A 380 15.19 -21.86 -2.46
N LEU A 381 14.47 -20.72 -2.36
CA LEU A 381 14.01 -19.96 -3.52
C LEU A 381 15.18 -19.44 -4.36
N HIS A 382 16.18 -18.83 -3.71
CA HIS A 382 17.38 -18.33 -4.38
C HIS A 382 18.18 -19.46 -5.06
N ALA A 383 18.32 -20.61 -4.39
CA ALA A 383 18.99 -21.77 -4.97
C ALA A 383 18.25 -22.32 -6.21
N ALA A 384 16.92 -22.41 -6.14
CA ALA A 384 16.10 -22.82 -7.29
C ALA A 384 16.24 -21.85 -8.47
N ARG A 385 16.24 -20.55 -8.20
CA ARG A 385 16.44 -19.51 -9.23
C ARG A 385 17.81 -19.62 -9.89
N ALA A 386 18.88 -19.79 -9.09
CA ALA A 386 20.23 -19.97 -9.62
C ALA A 386 20.36 -21.22 -10.49
N GLN A 387 19.72 -22.34 -10.09
CA GLN A 387 19.70 -23.57 -10.88
C GLN A 387 18.92 -23.42 -12.20
N ALA A 388 17.82 -22.66 -12.21
CA ALA A 388 17.05 -22.38 -13.42
C ALA A 388 17.87 -21.53 -14.39
N ALA A 389 18.54 -20.48 -13.91
CA ALA A 389 19.39 -19.61 -14.72
C ALA A 389 20.60 -20.34 -15.33
N ALA A 390 21.15 -21.35 -14.65
CA ALA A 390 22.26 -22.16 -15.15
C ALA A 390 21.86 -23.17 -16.25
N LYS A 391 20.56 -23.39 -16.48
CA LYS A 391 20.03 -24.31 -17.51
C LYS A 391 19.60 -23.59 -18.79
N GLN A 392 19.57 -22.28 -18.79
CA GLN A 392 19.37 -21.40 -19.96
C GLN A 392 20.69 -21.04 -20.62
#